data_12e0a2830c29cd242f450d38b65ab6f2
#
_entry.id   12e0a2830c29cd242f450d38b65ab6f2
#
_cell.length_a   1.000
_cell.length_b   1.000
_cell.length_c   1.000
_cell.angle_alpha   90.00
_cell.angle_beta   90.00
_cell.angle_gamma   90.00
#
_symmetry.space_group_name_H-M   'P 1'
#
loop_
_entity.id
_entity.type
_entity.pdbx_description
1 polymer ?
#
loop_
_entity_poly.entity_id
_entity_poly.type
_entity_poly.pdbx_seq_one_letter_code
_entity_poly.pdbx_strand_id
1 'polypeptide(L)'
;MEQTTFTYEAREQMLVIHLPKELDHHNCRNLKRDTDLLLAENYINRIVFDFTHTSFMDSSGIGVLLNRYKQMAASRGTVAYYGAGPQVRRILEMGGESRLIKGYEDRESAIKG
;
A
#
# COMPACT_ATOMS: atom_id res chain seq x y z
N MET A 1 -7.52 24.27 -1.27
CA MET A 1 -6.80 23.42 -2.18
C MET A 1 -6.43 22.09 -1.56
N GLU A 2 -6.81 21.06 -2.19
CA GLU A 2 -6.51 19.72 -1.70
C GLU A 2 -5.08 19.32 -2.01
N GLN A 3 -4.44 18.74 -1.03
CA GLN A 3 -3.08 18.24 -1.17
C GLN A 3 -3.11 16.75 -0.94
N THR A 4 -2.48 16.02 -1.83
CA THR A 4 -2.23 14.63 -1.56
C THR A 4 -1.17 14.55 -0.50
N THR A 5 -1.43 13.78 0.54
CA THR A 5 -0.56 13.75 1.70
C THR A 5 0.19 12.44 1.83
N PHE A 6 0.33 11.70 0.75
CA PHE A 6 1.16 10.50 0.79
C PHE A 6 2.50 10.78 0.15
N THR A 7 3.50 10.06 0.59
CA THR A 7 4.85 10.13 0.03
C THR A 7 5.32 8.71 -0.23
N TYR A 8 6.46 8.60 -0.90
CA TYR A 8 6.98 7.28 -1.21
C TYR A 8 8.50 7.33 -1.36
N GLU A 9 9.10 6.16 -1.19
CA GLU A 9 10.53 5.96 -1.39
C GLU A 9 10.70 4.82 -2.38
N ALA A 10 11.50 5.05 -3.41
CA ALA A 10 11.87 3.97 -4.32
C ALA A 10 13.37 3.75 -4.14
N ARG A 11 13.74 2.57 -3.68
CA ARG A 11 15.15 2.25 -3.45
C ARG A 11 15.40 0.79 -3.75
N GLU A 12 16.48 0.57 -4.47
CA GLU A 12 16.82 -0.76 -4.97
C GLU A 12 15.66 -1.25 -5.81
N GLN A 13 14.94 -2.24 -5.45
CA GLN A 13 13.81 -2.73 -6.23
C GLN A 13 12.55 -2.72 -5.40
N MET A 14 12.51 -1.83 -4.41
CA MET A 14 11.42 -1.76 -3.47
C MET A 14 10.77 -0.38 -3.51
N LEU A 15 9.46 -0.36 -3.45
CA LEU A 15 8.69 0.87 -3.36
C LEU A 15 7.96 0.88 -2.02
N VAL A 16 8.29 1.84 -1.16
CA VAL A 16 7.58 2.03 0.10
C VAL A 16 6.64 3.20 -0.06
N ILE A 17 5.37 2.99 0.20
CA ILE A 17 4.33 4.01 0.05
C ILE A 17 3.81 4.39 1.41
N HIS A 18 4.01 5.64 1.81
CA HIS A 18 3.52 6.17 3.08
C HIS A 18 2.13 6.75 2.85
N LEU A 19 1.12 6.06 3.35
CA LEU A 19 -0.25 6.38 3.05
C LEU A 19 -0.77 7.55 3.87
N PRO A 20 -1.77 8.29 3.37
CA PRO A 20 -2.28 9.47 4.07
C PRO A 20 -3.13 9.07 5.26
N LYS A 21 -3.51 10.07 6.05
CA LYS A 21 -4.36 9.85 7.21
C LYS A 21 -5.67 9.17 6.85
N GLU A 22 -6.26 9.55 5.73
CA GLU A 22 -7.51 8.96 5.26
C GLU A 22 -7.29 8.40 3.86
N LEU A 23 -7.43 7.10 3.75
CA LEU A 23 -7.29 6.44 2.46
C LEU A 23 -8.69 6.17 1.90
N ASP A 24 -9.30 7.24 1.41
CA ASP A 24 -10.64 7.22 0.88
C ASP A 24 -10.61 7.19 -0.65
N HIS A 25 -11.79 7.24 -1.25
CA HIS A 25 -11.93 7.16 -2.70
C HIS A 25 -11.11 8.23 -3.42
N HIS A 26 -11.16 9.46 -2.91
CA HIS A 26 -10.47 10.57 -3.54
C HIS A 26 -8.95 10.37 -3.52
N ASN A 27 -8.41 10.05 -2.35
CA ASN A 27 -6.98 9.85 -2.21
C ASN A 27 -6.51 8.61 -2.97
N CYS A 28 -7.35 7.60 -3.08
CA CYS A 28 -6.98 6.39 -3.80
C CYS A 28 -6.81 6.64 -5.29
N ARG A 29 -7.59 7.54 -5.87
CA ARG A 29 -7.44 7.87 -7.28
C ARG A 29 -6.07 8.48 -7.55
N ASN A 30 -5.67 9.42 -6.71
CA ASN A 30 -4.36 10.06 -6.85
C ASN A 30 -3.24 9.07 -6.60
N LEU A 31 -3.40 8.24 -5.59
CA LEU A 31 -2.41 7.23 -5.24
C LEU A 31 -2.20 6.25 -6.38
N LYS A 32 -3.29 5.79 -6.99
CA LYS A 32 -3.20 4.85 -8.09
C LYS A 32 -2.47 5.47 -9.28
N ARG A 33 -2.84 6.70 -9.64
CA ARG A 33 -2.22 7.39 -10.76
C ARG A 33 -0.72 7.56 -10.56
N ASP A 34 -0.32 8.04 -9.38
CA ASP A 34 1.07 8.33 -9.12
C ASP A 34 1.90 7.06 -9.00
N THR A 35 1.36 6.02 -8.40
CA THR A 35 2.11 4.77 -8.28
C THR A 35 2.17 4.03 -9.62
N ASP A 36 1.16 4.19 -10.48
CA ASP A 36 1.25 3.64 -11.83
C ASP A 36 2.47 4.20 -12.57
N LEU A 37 2.70 5.52 -12.43
CA LEU A 37 3.86 6.15 -13.05
C LEU A 37 5.18 5.63 -12.47
N LEU A 38 5.23 5.52 -11.16
CA LEU A 38 6.44 5.01 -10.50
C LEU A 38 6.78 3.60 -10.94
N LEU A 39 5.76 2.76 -11.04
CA LEU A 39 5.98 1.37 -11.44
C LEU A 39 6.35 1.25 -12.91
N ALA A 40 5.92 2.21 -13.73
CA ALA A 40 6.29 2.22 -15.14
C ALA A 40 7.73 2.67 -15.35
N GLU A 41 8.25 3.51 -14.45
CA GLU A 41 9.56 4.11 -14.60
C GLU A 41 10.67 3.38 -13.84
N ASN A 42 10.31 2.52 -12.91
CA ASN A 42 11.26 1.83 -12.06
C ASN A 42 10.98 0.35 -12.03
N TYR A 43 12.04 -0.45 -11.99
CA TYR A 43 11.84 -1.87 -11.79
C TYR A 43 11.61 -2.12 -10.30
N ILE A 44 10.39 -2.51 -9.96
CA ILE A 44 9.99 -2.74 -8.57
C ILE A 44 9.51 -4.18 -8.45
N ASN A 45 10.08 -4.91 -7.50
CA ASN A 45 9.63 -6.27 -7.24
C ASN A 45 9.02 -6.45 -5.85
N ARG A 46 8.95 -5.37 -5.07
CA ARG A 46 8.30 -5.43 -3.76
C ARG A 46 7.68 -4.07 -3.45
N ILE A 47 6.40 -4.08 -3.09
CA ILE A 47 5.71 -2.88 -2.63
C ILE A 47 5.38 -3.04 -1.16
N VAL A 48 5.69 -2.03 -0.36
CA VAL A 48 5.37 -2.02 1.07
C VAL A 48 4.49 -0.81 1.35
N PHE A 49 3.30 -1.07 1.88
CA PHE A 49 2.37 0.00 2.25
C PHE A 49 2.54 0.33 3.72
N ASP A 50 2.79 1.60 4.01
CA ASP A 50 2.95 2.10 5.37
C ASP A 50 1.64 2.73 5.82
N PHE A 51 0.97 2.09 6.77
CA PHE A 51 -0.30 2.57 7.34
C PHE A 51 -0.10 3.30 8.65
N THR A 52 1.14 3.61 9.03
CA THR A 52 1.42 4.18 10.34
C THR A 52 0.59 5.41 10.64
N HIS A 53 0.39 6.26 9.65
CA HIS A 53 -0.35 7.51 9.84
C HIS A 53 -1.80 7.43 9.37
N THR A 54 -2.25 6.27 8.94
CA THR A 54 -3.60 6.11 8.40
C THR A 54 -4.56 5.73 9.52
N SER A 55 -5.53 6.59 9.77
CA SER A 55 -6.54 6.35 10.78
C SER A 55 -7.85 5.82 10.19
N PHE A 56 -8.04 5.99 8.89
CA PHE A 56 -9.27 5.56 8.22
C PHE A 56 -8.99 5.05 6.82
N MET A 57 -9.63 3.94 6.47
CA MET A 57 -9.58 3.40 5.11
C MET A 57 -10.96 2.88 4.76
N ASP A 58 -11.43 3.18 3.54
CA ASP A 58 -12.66 2.59 3.04
C ASP A 58 -12.33 1.49 2.01
N SER A 59 -13.37 0.96 1.37
CA SER A 59 -13.17 -0.15 0.45
C SER A 59 -12.36 0.22 -0.79
N SER A 60 -12.23 1.50 -1.09
CA SER A 60 -11.38 1.94 -2.20
C SER A 60 -9.92 1.60 -1.93
N GLY A 61 -9.51 1.71 -0.66
CA GLY A 61 -8.15 1.33 -0.27
C GLY A 61 -7.88 -0.15 -0.49
N ILE A 62 -8.87 -0.99 -0.18
CA ILE A 62 -8.76 -2.41 -0.45
C ILE A 62 -8.52 -2.65 -1.93
N GLY A 63 -9.26 -1.93 -2.78
CA GLY A 63 -9.10 -2.05 -4.23
C GLY A 63 -7.70 -1.75 -4.70
N VAL A 64 -7.10 -0.70 -4.14
CA VAL A 64 -5.72 -0.35 -4.50
C VAL A 64 -4.75 -1.45 -4.10
N LEU A 65 -4.85 -1.93 -2.86
CA LEU A 65 -3.96 -2.97 -2.38
C LEU A 65 -4.08 -4.24 -3.22
N LEU A 66 -5.31 -4.65 -3.48
CA LEU A 66 -5.56 -5.87 -4.24
C LEU A 66 -5.06 -5.74 -5.67
N ASN A 67 -5.27 -4.59 -6.28
CA ASN A 67 -4.78 -4.33 -7.63
C ASN A 67 -3.26 -4.44 -7.70
N ARG A 68 -2.58 -3.85 -6.74
CA ARG A 68 -1.12 -3.93 -6.68
C ARG A 68 -0.64 -5.35 -6.40
N TYR A 69 -1.37 -6.07 -5.56
CA TYR A 69 -1.02 -7.46 -5.30
C TYR A 69 -1.06 -8.28 -6.59
N LYS A 70 -2.14 -8.13 -7.37
CA LYS A 70 -2.27 -8.89 -8.61
C LYS A 70 -1.19 -8.51 -9.62
N GLN A 71 -0.90 -7.22 -9.71
CA GLN A 71 0.13 -6.74 -10.62
C GLN A 71 1.50 -7.30 -10.25
N MET A 72 1.83 -7.28 -8.98
CA MET A 72 3.12 -7.77 -8.52
C MET A 72 3.23 -9.28 -8.65
N ALA A 73 2.13 -9.99 -8.36
CA ALA A 73 2.14 -11.44 -8.50
C ALA A 73 2.41 -11.87 -9.93
N ALA A 74 1.90 -11.11 -10.91
CA ALA A 74 2.11 -11.43 -12.31
C ALA A 74 3.58 -11.37 -12.70
N SER A 75 4.38 -10.57 -12.02
CA SER A 75 5.81 -10.46 -12.28
C SER A 75 6.65 -11.11 -11.18
N ARG A 76 6.04 -11.95 -10.35
CA ARG A 76 6.70 -12.66 -9.24
C ARG A 76 7.18 -11.72 -8.16
N GLY A 77 6.56 -10.56 -8.04
CA GLY A 77 6.84 -9.63 -6.98
C GLY A 77 5.96 -9.88 -5.77
N THR A 78 6.15 -9.09 -4.73
CA THR A 78 5.42 -9.26 -3.49
C THR A 78 4.89 -7.91 -2.99
N VAL A 79 3.86 -7.98 -2.14
CA VAL A 79 3.28 -6.81 -1.50
C VAL A 79 3.14 -7.11 -0.01
N ALA A 80 3.48 -6.13 0.80
CA ALA A 80 3.36 -6.23 2.25
C ALA A 80 2.87 -4.90 2.80
N TYR A 81 2.47 -4.89 4.07
CA TYR A 81 2.13 -3.63 4.74
C TYR A 81 2.60 -3.69 6.19
N TYR A 82 2.66 -2.52 6.82
CA TYR A 82 2.97 -2.45 8.24
C TYR A 82 2.26 -1.28 8.88
N GLY A 83 2.15 -1.32 10.20
CA GLY A 83 1.64 -0.20 10.97
C GLY A 83 0.13 -0.02 10.94
N ALA A 84 -0.61 -1.02 10.49
CA ALA A 84 -2.07 -0.89 10.40
C ALA A 84 -2.71 -0.86 11.78
N GLY A 85 -3.50 0.19 12.04
CA GLY A 85 -4.26 0.29 13.27
C GLY A 85 -5.55 -0.54 13.22
N PRO A 86 -6.35 -0.47 14.29
CA PRO A 86 -7.53 -1.36 14.38
C PRO A 86 -8.55 -1.17 13.25
N GLN A 87 -8.84 0.07 12.85
CA GLN A 87 -9.82 0.32 11.82
C GLN A 87 -9.37 -0.24 10.48
N VAL A 88 -8.10 0.04 10.13
CA VAL A 88 -7.54 -0.44 8.87
C VAL A 88 -7.47 -1.96 8.86
N ARG A 89 -7.04 -2.54 9.97
CA ARG A 89 -6.96 -3.98 10.10
C ARG A 89 -8.31 -4.66 9.90
N ARG A 90 -9.34 -4.07 10.49
CA ARG A 90 -10.69 -4.62 10.35
C ARG A 90 -11.13 -4.64 8.89
N ILE A 91 -10.86 -3.55 8.17
CA ILE A 91 -11.22 -3.46 6.75
C ILE A 91 -10.47 -4.50 5.94
N LEU A 92 -9.18 -4.67 6.22
CA LEU A 92 -8.37 -5.66 5.50
C LEU A 92 -8.87 -7.07 5.75
N GLU A 93 -9.24 -7.37 7.00
CA GLU A 93 -9.74 -8.69 7.34
C GLU A 93 -11.10 -8.98 6.70
N MET A 94 -11.97 -7.98 6.68
CA MET A 94 -13.28 -8.14 6.08
C MET A 94 -13.21 -8.40 4.58
N GLY A 95 -12.23 -7.79 3.93
CA GLY A 95 -12.07 -7.98 2.49
C GLY A 95 -11.29 -9.22 2.10
N GLY A 96 -10.72 -9.92 3.07
CA GLY A 96 -9.92 -11.11 2.78
C GLY A 96 -8.49 -10.83 2.37
N GLU A 97 -8.10 -9.56 2.30
CA GLU A 97 -6.76 -9.19 1.86
C GLU A 97 -5.68 -9.64 2.83
N SER A 98 -6.02 -9.84 4.09
CA SER A 98 -5.05 -10.30 5.08
C SER A 98 -4.53 -11.70 4.75
N ARG A 99 -5.20 -12.44 3.88
CA ARG A 99 -4.73 -13.76 3.45
C ARG A 99 -3.73 -13.66 2.31
N LEU A 100 -3.79 -12.59 1.54
CA LEU A 100 -2.99 -12.43 0.35
C LEU A 100 -1.78 -11.54 0.57
N ILE A 101 -1.94 -10.53 1.41
CA ILE A 101 -0.91 -9.51 1.64
C ILE A 101 -0.49 -9.59 3.08
N LYS A 102 0.79 -9.85 3.30
CA LYS A 102 1.30 -10.05 4.64
C LYS A 102 1.47 -8.74 5.37
N GLY A 103 0.99 -8.69 6.62
CA GLY A 103 1.12 -7.53 7.47
C GLY A 103 2.23 -7.71 8.50
N TYR A 104 2.88 -6.62 8.84
CA TYR A 104 3.94 -6.59 9.82
C TYR A 104 3.68 -5.47 10.81
N GLU A 105 4.31 -5.53 11.95
CA GLU A 105 4.11 -4.49 12.96
C GLU A 105 4.93 -3.25 12.70
N ASP A 106 6.12 -3.41 12.13
CA ASP A 106 7.00 -2.29 11.91
C ASP A 106 7.65 -2.34 10.54
N ARG A 107 8.30 -1.23 10.21
CA ARG A 107 8.93 -1.05 8.90
C ARG A 107 10.04 -2.06 8.64
N GLU A 108 10.88 -2.27 9.62
CA GLU A 108 12.04 -3.13 9.41
C GLU A 108 11.62 -4.54 9.06
N SER A 109 10.64 -5.06 9.77
CA SER A 109 10.13 -6.40 9.50
C SER A 109 9.49 -6.49 8.11
N ALA A 110 8.75 -5.44 7.73
CA ALA A 110 8.11 -5.43 6.41
C ALA A 110 9.11 -5.37 5.28
N ILE A 111 10.18 -4.64 5.47
CA ILE A 111 11.21 -4.51 4.44
C ILE A 111 11.99 -5.81 4.27
N LYS A 112 12.31 -6.46 5.38
CA LYS A 112 13.07 -7.71 5.33
C LYS A 112 12.24 -8.91 4.91
N GLY A 113 10.96 -8.88 5.30
CA GLY A 113 10.05 -9.97 5.00
C GLY A 113 9.81 -10.17 3.53
#